data_6d490280cf67df97d672890674333273
#
_entry.id   6d490280cf67df97d672890674333273
#
_cell.length_a   1.000
_cell.length_b   1.000
_cell.length_c   1.000
_cell.angle_alpha   90.00
_cell.angle_beta   90.00
_cell.angle_gamma   90.00
#
_symmetry.space_group_name_H-M   'P 1'
#
loop_
_entity.id
_entity.type
_entity.pdbx_description
1 polymer ?
#
loop_
_entity_poly.entity_id
_entity_poly.type
_entity_poly.pdbx_seq_one_letter_code
_entity_poly.pdbx_strand_id
1 'polypeptide(L)'
;MPTLAPAARDTRPMIADVIRLGLFPAMMAFAASSDLLTMTISNRVSLILVGGFFALAVASGMGAADVLSHLGAAGLILVLAFALFARGWIGGGDAKLAAATVLWLGFDHLLPYLIYASLLGGALSVVLLQFRMAPLPDWLARKEWVQRLHDKDGGVPYGIALAAAALAVYPHTPWMALGT
;
A
#
# COMPACT_ATOMS: atom_id res chain seq x y z
N MET A 1 -39.72 18.49 -34.70
CA MET A 1 -38.77 17.45 -34.28
C MET A 1 -38.04 17.96 -33.06
N PRO A 2 -38.24 17.41 -31.88
CA PRO A 2 -37.46 17.81 -30.69
C PRO A 2 -36.05 17.21 -30.80
N THR A 3 -35.05 18.07 -30.81
CA THR A 3 -33.64 17.72 -30.72
C THR A 3 -33.37 17.15 -29.33
N LEU A 4 -33.14 15.83 -29.26
CA LEU A 4 -32.64 15.18 -28.07
C LEU A 4 -31.25 15.77 -27.74
N ALA A 5 -31.17 16.56 -26.66
CA ALA A 5 -29.89 16.95 -26.08
C ALA A 5 -29.13 15.68 -25.71
N PRO A 6 -27.82 15.58 -26.01
CA PRO A 6 -27.03 14.42 -25.61
C PRO A 6 -27.07 14.34 -24.09
N ALA A 7 -27.54 13.20 -23.57
CA ALA A 7 -27.51 12.92 -22.14
C ALA A 7 -26.05 13.07 -21.66
N ALA A 8 -25.84 13.96 -20.70
CA ALA A 8 -24.54 14.10 -20.06
C ALA A 8 -24.14 12.73 -19.53
N ARG A 9 -23.08 12.15 -20.11
CA ARG A 9 -22.53 10.87 -19.63
C ARG A 9 -22.19 11.03 -18.16
N ASP A 10 -22.81 10.21 -17.32
CA ASP A 10 -22.45 10.17 -15.91
C ASP A 10 -20.99 9.72 -15.82
N THR A 11 -20.10 10.66 -15.50
CA THR A 11 -18.66 10.42 -15.42
C THR A 11 -18.24 9.79 -14.08
N ARG A 12 -19.19 9.68 -13.14
CA ARG A 12 -18.95 9.14 -11.80
C ARG A 12 -18.43 7.69 -11.81
N PRO A 13 -19.04 6.75 -12.57
CA PRO A 13 -18.52 5.38 -12.63
C PRO A 13 -17.10 5.32 -13.19
N MET A 14 -16.81 6.12 -14.23
CA MET A 14 -15.48 6.14 -14.84
C MET A 14 -14.38 6.63 -13.87
N ILE A 15 -14.68 7.67 -13.06
CA ILE A 15 -13.72 8.18 -12.04
C ILE A 15 -13.51 7.13 -10.96
N ALA A 16 -14.58 6.49 -10.47
CA ALA A 16 -14.49 5.42 -9.49
C ALA A 16 -13.62 4.25 -10.01
N ASP A 17 -13.80 3.86 -11.28
CA ASP A 17 -13.01 2.81 -11.91
C ASP A 17 -11.52 3.15 -12.01
N VAL A 18 -11.19 4.37 -12.40
CA VAL A 18 -9.79 4.84 -12.45
C VAL A 18 -9.15 4.79 -11.06
N ILE A 19 -9.87 5.20 -10.02
CA ILE A 19 -9.34 5.22 -8.65
C ILE A 19 -9.17 3.79 -8.13
N ARG A 20 -10.18 2.94 -8.23
CA ARG A 20 -10.12 1.57 -7.69
C ARG A 20 -9.15 0.66 -8.46
N LEU A 21 -9.17 0.72 -9.79
CA LEU A 21 -8.35 -0.17 -10.62
C LEU A 21 -6.93 0.36 -10.86
N GLY A 22 -6.75 1.68 -10.80
CA GLY A 22 -5.48 2.34 -11.15
C GLY A 22 -4.74 2.89 -9.95
N LEU A 23 -5.37 3.75 -9.14
CA LEU A 23 -4.67 4.52 -8.11
C LEU A 23 -4.05 3.60 -7.03
N PHE A 24 -4.84 2.71 -6.43
CA PHE A 24 -4.35 1.88 -5.32
C PHE A 24 -3.22 0.96 -5.77
N PRO A 25 -3.35 0.14 -6.85
CA PRO A 25 -2.26 -0.69 -7.32
C PRO A 25 -1.02 0.10 -7.75
N ALA A 26 -1.19 1.24 -8.42
CA ALA A 26 -0.08 2.08 -8.82
C ALA A 26 0.69 2.65 -7.61
N MET A 27 -0.03 3.10 -6.58
CA MET A 27 0.60 3.58 -5.35
C MET A 27 1.34 2.48 -4.58
N MET A 28 0.81 1.24 -4.57
CA MET A 28 1.51 0.10 -3.99
C MET A 28 2.79 -0.23 -4.77
N ALA A 29 2.73 -0.30 -6.11
CA ALA A 29 3.90 -0.51 -6.94
C ALA A 29 4.95 0.60 -6.77
N PHE A 30 4.51 1.85 -6.70
CA PHE A 30 5.40 2.99 -6.45
C PHE A 30 6.05 2.93 -5.07
N ALA A 31 5.27 2.61 -4.01
CA ALA A 31 5.79 2.46 -2.64
C ALA A 31 6.86 1.37 -2.57
N ALA A 32 6.59 0.18 -3.14
CA ALA A 32 7.54 -0.93 -3.20
C ALA A 32 8.83 -0.55 -3.95
N SER A 33 8.69 0.11 -5.11
CA SER A 33 9.84 0.54 -5.92
C SER A 33 10.67 1.62 -5.20
N SER A 34 10.00 2.60 -4.58
CA SER A 34 10.67 3.65 -3.80
C SER A 34 11.43 3.05 -2.63
N ASP A 35 10.81 2.13 -1.89
CA ASP A 35 11.43 1.50 -0.73
C ASP A 35 12.62 0.63 -1.14
N LEU A 36 12.50 -0.15 -2.22
CA LEU A 36 13.61 -0.92 -2.79
C LEU A 36 14.81 -0.05 -3.16
N LEU A 37 14.56 1.06 -3.83
CA LEU A 37 15.62 1.90 -4.41
C LEU A 37 16.21 2.89 -3.40
N THR A 38 15.42 3.37 -2.44
CA THR A 38 15.80 4.48 -1.56
C THR A 38 15.70 4.18 -0.07
N MET A 39 15.14 3.01 0.31
CA MET A 39 14.81 2.65 1.71
C MET A 39 13.90 3.70 2.38
N THR A 40 13.09 4.41 1.57
CA THR A 40 12.19 5.44 2.08
C THR A 40 10.86 5.44 1.34
N ILE A 41 9.78 5.63 2.11
CA ILE A 41 8.43 5.80 1.58
C ILE A 41 7.99 7.23 1.85
N SER A 42 7.72 7.98 0.77
CA SER A 42 7.30 9.38 0.89
C SER A 42 5.92 9.50 1.55
N ASN A 43 5.74 10.48 2.42
CA ASN A 43 4.43 10.82 3.00
C ASN A 43 3.36 11.10 1.93
N ARG A 44 3.78 11.54 0.73
CA ARG A 44 2.85 11.78 -0.39
C ARG A 44 2.08 10.53 -0.79
N VAL A 45 2.71 9.34 -0.72
CA VAL A 45 2.06 8.06 -1.02
C VAL A 45 0.86 7.85 -0.09
N SER A 46 1.07 7.95 1.21
CA SER A 46 0.01 7.77 2.21
C SER A 46 -1.09 8.83 2.07
N LEU A 47 -0.72 10.09 1.79
CA LEU A 47 -1.70 11.17 1.58
C LEU A 47 -2.53 10.97 0.32
N ILE A 48 -1.93 10.51 -0.78
CA ILE A 48 -2.65 10.20 -2.03
C ILE A 48 -3.58 9.01 -1.80
N LEU A 49 -3.16 7.98 -1.07
CA LEU A 49 -4.02 6.84 -0.72
C LEU A 49 -5.22 7.29 0.13
N VAL A 50 -5.00 8.12 1.14
CA VAL A 50 -6.09 8.66 1.99
C VAL A 50 -7.06 9.50 1.14
N GLY A 51 -6.54 10.41 0.34
CA GLY A 51 -7.38 11.24 -0.56
C GLY A 51 -8.16 10.40 -1.58
N GLY A 52 -7.51 9.39 -2.17
CA GLY A 52 -8.14 8.45 -3.11
C GLY A 52 -9.25 7.63 -2.46
N PHE A 53 -9.05 7.17 -1.22
CA PHE A 53 -10.09 6.47 -0.48
C PHE A 53 -11.35 7.33 -0.29
N PHE A 54 -11.20 8.57 0.19
CA PHE A 54 -12.34 9.45 0.38
C PHE A 54 -13.03 9.82 -0.94
N ALA A 55 -12.25 10.06 -2.00
CA ALA A 55 -12.81 10.33 -3.33
C ALA A 55 -13.62 9.14 -3.83
N LEU A 56 -13.12 7.91 -3.65
CA LEU A 56 -13.83 6.69 -4.02
C LEU A 56 -15.06 6.43 -3.13
N ALA A 57 -14.95 6.63 -1.83
CA ALA A 57 -16.07 6.49 -0.89
C ALA A 57 -17.24 7.41 -1.26
N VAL A 58 -16.94 8.67 -1.60
CA VAL A 58 -17.97 9.63 -2.08
C VAL A 58 -18.53 9.20 -3.44
N ALA A 59 -17.67 8.81 -4.39
CA ALA A 59 -18.08 8.42 -5.74
C ALA A 59 -18.95 7.15 -5.74
N SER A 60 -18.67 6.20 -4.83
CA SER A 60 -19.42 4.94 -4.68
C SER A 60 -20.65 5.07 -3.77
N GLY A 61 -20.87 6.22 -3.12
CA GLY A 61 -21.96 6.41 -2.17
C GLY A 61 -21.82 5.59 -0.88
N MET A 62 -20.57 5.33 -0.45
CA MET A 62 -20.30 4.57 0.79
C MET A 62 -20.97 5.21 1.99
N GLY A 63 -21.63 4.40 2.83
CA GLY A 63 -22.31 4.85 4.04
C GLY A 63 -21.32 5.36 5.10
N ALA A 64 -21.79 6.31 5.93
CA ALA A 64 -20.94 6.87 7.00
C ALA A 64 -20.46 5.79 7.99
N ALA A 65 -21.26 4.76 8.27
CA ALA A 65 -20.89 3.66 9.15
C ALA A 65 -19.72 2.85 8.56
N ASP A 66 -19.73 2.61 7.24
CA ASP A 66 -18.66 1.88 6.55
C ASP A 66 -17.38 2.71 6.52
N VAL A 67 -17.48 4.01 6.24
CA VAL A 67 -16.33 4.94 6.30
C VAL A 67 -15.71 4.93 7.70
N LEU A 68 -16.54 5.00 8.76
CA LEU A 68 -16.04 4.94 10.14
C LEU A 68 -15.40 3.60 10.47
N SER A 69 -15.92 2.48 9.96
CA SER A 69 -15.30 1.16 10.11
C SER A 69 -13.90 1.13 9.48
N HIS A 70 -13.75 1.60 8.25
CA HIS A 70 -12.46 1.69 7.57
C HIS A 70 -11.47 2.61 8.30
N LEU A 71 -11.94 3.77 8.78
CA LEU A 71 -11.14 4.68 9.61
C LEU A 71 -10.73 4.02 10.93
N GLY A 72 -11.60 3.25 11.56
CA GLY A 72 -11.32 2.49 12.78
C GLY A 72 -10.21 1.46 12.56
N ALA A 73 -10.27 0.71 11.47
CA ALA A 73 -9.24 -0.26 11.10
C ALA A 73 -7.89 0.43 10.84
N ALA A 74 -7.89 1.52 10.06
CA ALA A 74 -6.70 2.31 9.79
C ALA A 74 -6.10 2.92 11.05
N GLY A 75 -6.95 3.47 11.94
CA GLY A 75 -6.55 4.04 13.23
C GLY A 75 -5.92 2.99 14.14
N LEU A 76 -6.51 1.80 14.23
CA LEU A 76 -5.94 0.68 14.98
C LEU A 76 -4.53 0.34 14.51
N ILE A 77 -4.35 0.16 13.19
CA ILE A 77 -3.03 -0.15 12.63
C ILE A 77 -2.06 1.01 12.78
N LEU A 78 -2.52 2.25 12.65
CA LEU A 78 -1.65 3.42 12.85
C LEU A 78 -1.11 3.46 14.28
N VAL A 79 -1.94 3.22 15.29
CA VAL A 79 -1.52 3.19 16.70
C VAL A 79 -0.55 2.05 16.98
N LEU A 80 -0.87 0.83 16.51
CA LEU A 80 0.01 -0.33 16.68
C LEU A 80 1.35 -0.13 15.97
N ALA A 81 1.33 0.29 14.71
CA ALA A 81 2.53 0.55 13.94
C ALA A 81 3.36 1.71 14.50
N PHE A 82 2.71 2.75 15.03
CA PHE A 82 3.39 3.83 15.71
C PHE A 82 4.09 3.36 16.99
N ALA A 83 3.47 2.46 17.78
CA ALA A 83 4.09 1.86 18.94
C ALA A 83 5.35 1.03 18.58
N LEU A 84 5.31 0.30 17.46
CA LEU A 84 6.47 -0.42 16.92
C LEU A 84 7.55 0.54 16.40
N PHE A 85 7.15 1.60 15.71
CA PHE A 85 8.04 2.66 15.27
C PHE A 85 8.75 3.37 16.43
N ALA A 86 8.02 3.71 17.50
CA ALA A 86 8.57 4.34 18.70
C ALA A 86 9.61 3.45 19.41
N ARG A 87 9.56 2.12 19.22
CA ARG A 87 10.57 1.17 19.70
C ARG A 87 11.72 0.95 18.71
N GLY A 88 11.69 1.59 17.56
CA GLY A 88 12.71 1.42 16.51
C GLY A 88 12.62 0.10 15.73
N TRP A 89 11.48 -0.63 15.83
CA TRP A 89 11.33 -1.94 15.17
C TRP A 89 10.90 -1.85 13.71
N ILE A 90 10.20 -0.79 13.33
CA ILE A 90 9.77 -0.53 11.94
C ILE A 90 10.05 0.91 11.54
N GLY A 91 10.11 1.15 10.23
CA GLY A 91 10.24 2.49 9.65
C GLY A 91 8.94 3.31 9.77
N GLY A 92 9.07 4.64 9.97
CA GLY A 92 7.90 5.52 10.01
C GLY A 92 7.14 5.60 8.69
N GLY A 93 7.83 5.32 7.57
CA GLY A 93 7.23 5.17 6.24
C GLY A 93 6.33 3.95 6.16
N ASP A 94 6.81 2.80 6.65
CA ASP A 94 6.09 1.53 6.70
C ASP A 94 4.82 1.65 7.55
N ALA A 95 4.94 2.28 8.74
CA ALA A 95 3.80 2.50 9.63
C ALA A 95 2.67 3.28 8.94
N LYS A 96 3.00 4.35 8.23
CA LYS A 96 2.03 5.17 7.49
C LYS A 96 1.47 4.44 6.29
N LEU A 97 2.30 3.70 5.55
CA LEU A 97 1.86 2.90 4.40
C LEU A 97 0.89 1.81 4.86
N ALA A 98 1.21 1.08 5.93
CA ALA A 98 0.35 0.03 6.48
C ALA A 98 -1.02 0.59 6.89
N ALA A 99 -1.07 1.71 7.61
CA ALA A 99 -2.31 2.35 8.02
C ALA A 99 -3.13 2.85 6.81
N ALA A 100 -2.48 3.49 5.82
CA ALA A 100 -3.15 3.96 4.61
C ALA A 100 -3.66 2.79 3.75
N THR A 101 -2.95 1.67 3.72
CA THR A 101 -3.39 0.43 3.06
C THR A 101 -4.63 -0.14 3.73
N VAL A 102 -4.62 -0.26 5.07
CA VAL A 102 -5.75 -0.81 5.83
C VAL A 102 -6.98 0.08 5.74
N LEU A 103 -6.83 1.38 5.52
CA LEU A 103 -7.95 2.27 5.20
C LEU A 103 -8.74 1.79 3.97
N TRP A 104 -8.06 1.23 2.96
CA TRP A 104 -8.70 0.65 1.76
C TRP A 104 -9.26 -0.74 1.99
N LEU A 105 -8.61 -1.54 2.83
CA LEU A 105 -8.97 -2.93 3.07
C LEU A 105 -10.10 -3.11 4.10
N GLY A 106 -10.20 -2.21 5.08
CA GLY A 106 -11.14 -2.32 6.19
C GLY A 106 -10.82 -3.47 7.15
N PHE A 107 -11.70 -3.71 8.12
CA PHE A 107 -11.54 -4.79 9.09
C PHE A 107 -11.65 -6.17 8.45
N ASP A 108 -12.51 -6.34 7.45
CA ASP A 108 -12.79 -7.64 6.82
C ASP A 108 -11.55 -8.27 6.18
N HIS A 109 -10.65 -7.42 5.66
CA HIS A 109 -9.44 -7.86 4.97
C HIS A 109 -8.16 -7.59 5.78
N LEU A 110 -8.30 -7.09 7.02
CA LEU A 110 -7.17 -6.76 7.89
C LEU A 110 -6.33 -8.00 8.23
N LEU A 111 -6.97 -9.07 8.69
CA LEU A 111 -6.26 -10.30 9.08
C LEU A 111 -5.53 -10.97 7.92
N PRO A 112 -6.15 -11.23 6.76
CA PRO A 112 -5.43 -11.70 5.58
C PRO A 112 -4.25 -10.82 5.19
N TYR A 113 -4.42 -9.49 5.20
CA TYR A 113 -3.35 -8.56 4.91
C TYR A 113 -2.15 -8.72 5.86
N LEU A 114 -2.39 -8.77 7.17
CA LEU A 114 -1.33 -8.93 8.16
C LEU A 114 -0.61 -10.27 8.03
N ILE A 115 -1.34 -11.35 7.71
CA ILE A 115 -0.75 -12.67 7.46
C ILE A 115 0.18 -12.60 6.23
N TYR A 116 -0.30 -12.10 5.09
CA TYR A 116 0.53 -11.97 3.90
C TYR A 116 1.72 -11.03 4.11
N ALA A 117 1.52 -9.90 4.78
CA ALA A 117 2.60 -8.95 5.09
C ALA A 117 3.67 -9.59 5.97
N SER A 118 3.27 -10.38 6.97
CA SER A 118 4.21 -11.09 7.85
C SER A 118 4.97 -12.19 7.12
N LEU A 119 4.30 -12.99 6.30
CA LEU A 119 4.94 -14.06 5.52
C LEU A 119 5.90 -13.51 4.47
N LEU A 120 5.46 -12.52 3.70
CA LEU A 120 6.28 -11.89 2.67
C LEU A 120 7.43 -11.08 3.28
N GLY A 121 7.20 -10.40 4.39
CA GLY A 121 8.23 -9.67 5.13
C GLY A 121 9.28 -10.61 5.73
N GLY A 122 8.85 -11.73 6.29
CA GLY A 122 9.75 -12.78 6.79
C GLY A 122 10.58 -13.40 5.65
N ALA A 123 9.94 -13.75 4.53
CA ALA A 123 10.63 -14.27 3.35
C ALA A 123 11.65 -13.26 2.79
N LEU A 124 11.25 -11.99 2.65
CA LEU A 124 12.13 -10.91 2.20
C LEU A 124 13.35 -10.76 3.14
N SER A 125 13.12 -10.81 4.46
CA SER A 125 14.19 -10.73 5.44
C SER A 125 15.19 -11.88 5.30
N VAL A 126 14.72 -13.12 5.13
CA VAL A 126 15.57 -14.29 4.91
C VAL A 126 16.38 -14.15 3.61
N VAL A 127 15.72 -13.76 2.52
CA VAL A 127 16.40 -13.55 1.23
C VAL A 127 17.46 -12.46 1.35
N LEU A 128 17.15 -11.36 2.03
CA LEU A 128 18.09 -10.25 2.20
C LEU A 128 19.28 -10.65 3.10
N LEU A 129 19.04 -11.40 4.16
CA LEU A 129 20.12 -11.93 5.00
C LEU A 129 21.07 -12.83 4.21
N GLN A 130 20.54 -13.73 3.37
CA GLN A 130 21.37 -14.57 2.50
C GLN A 130 22.13 -13.73 1.46
N PHE A 131 21.47 -12.74 0.87
CA PHE A 131 22.10 -11.82 -0.06
C PHE A 131 23.27 -11.05 0.57
N ARG A 132 23.14 -10.62 1.83
CA ARG A 132 24.19 -9.92 2.59
C ARG A 132 25.39 -10.83 2.97
N MET A 133 25.20 -12.13 2.95
CA MET A 133 26.29 -13.11 3.20
C MET A 133 27.05 -13.48 1.92
N ALA A 134 26.46 -13.31 0.76
CA ALA A 134 27.07 -13.63 -0.52
C ALA A 134 28.09 -12.56 -0.96
N PRO A 135 29.20 -12.95 -1.62
CA PRO A 135 30.10 -11.96 -2.19
C PRO A 135 29.40 -11.17 -3.30
N LEU A 136 29.54 -9.84 -3.26
CA LEU A 136 28.91 -8.95 -4.23
C LEU A 136 29.83 -8.79 -5.46
N PRO A 137 29.38 -9.14 -6.68
CA PRO A 137 30.14 -8.90 -7.91
C PRO A 137 30.38 -7.40 -8.15
N ASP A 138 31.54 -7.04 -8.70
CA ASP A 138 31.95 -5.64 -8.89
C ASP A 138 30.94 -4.77 -9.69
N TRP A 139 30.26 -5.37 -10.67
CA TRP A 139 29.26 -4.66 -11.48
C TRP A 139 27.99 -4.32 -10.68
N LEU A 140 27.61 -5.14 -9.69
CA LEU A 140 26.54 -4.89 -8.75
C LEU A 140 26.98 -3.90 -7.66
N ALA A 141 28.21 -4.04 -7.19
CA ALA A 141 28.79 -3.16 -6.18
C ALA A 141 28.88 -1.69 -6.62
N ARG A 142 28.77 -1.41 -7.92
CA ARG A 142 28.72 -0.02 -8.45
C ARG A 142 27.34 0.63 -8.34
N LYS A 143 26.30 -0.11 -7.95
CA LYS A 143 24.92 0.40 -7.83
C LYS A 143 24.62 0.78 -6.38
N GLU A 144 24.40 2.05 -6.11
CA GLU A 144 24.16 2.56 -4.75
C GLU A 144 23.02 1.87 -4.01
N TRP A 145 21.90 1.57 -4.71
CA TRP A 145 20.77 0.88 -4.10
C TRP A 145 21.12 -0.57 -3.72
N VAL A 146 21.97 -1.25 -4.49
CA VAL A 146 22.43 -2.60 -4.19
C VAL A 146 23.36 -2.58 -2.99
N GLN A 147 24.27 -1.61 -2.90
CA GLN A 147 25.15 -1.43 -1.74
C GLN A 147 24.34 -1.24 -0.46
N ARG A 148 23.29 -0.38 -0.50
CA ARG A 148 22.39 -0.18 0.65
C ARG A 148 21.69 -1.47 1.08
N LEU A 149 21.21 -2.28 0.14
CA LEU A 149 20.60 -3.58 0.44
C LEU A 149 21.60 -4.58 1.00
N HIS A 150 22.85 -4.52 0.53
CA HIS A 150 23.91 -5.44 0.96
C HIS A 150 24.56 -5.04 2.29
N ASP A 151 24.33 -3.80 2.74
CA ASP A 151 24.83 -3.33 4.03
C ASP A 151 24.23 -4.17 5.17
N LYS A 152 25.10 -4.76 6.00
CA LYS A 152 24.72 -5.65 7.10
C LYS A 152 23.99 -4.92 8.21
N ASP A 153 24.30 -3.65 8.41
CA ASP A 153 23.67 -2.77 9.40
C ASP A 153 22.45 -2.05 8.83
N GLY A 154 22.18 -2.22 7.54
CA GLY A 154 21.03 -1.63 6.83
C GLY A 154 19.71 -2.27 7.23
N GLY A 155 18.62 -1.48 7.15
CA GLY A 155 17.25 -1.95 7.35
C GLY A 155 16.80 -2.97 6.29
N VAL A 156 15.59 -3.47 6.44
CA VAL A 156 14.88 -4.28 5.45
C VAL A 156 13.82 -3.39 4.80
N PRO A 157 13.72 -3.32 3.46
CA PRO A 157 12.69 -2.52 2.77
C PRO A 157 11.32 -3.20 2.90
N TYR A 158 10.69 -3.06 4.08
CA TYR A 158 9.40 -3.70 4.40
C TYR A 158 8.24 -3.20 3.54
N GLY A 159 8.35 -2.00 2.96
CA GLY A 159 7.36 -1.47 2.04
C GLY A 159 7.09 -2.38 0.84
N ILE A 160 8.09 -3.17 0.41
CA ILE A 160 7.89 -4.19 -0.65
C ILE A 160 6.89 -5.26 -0.19
N ALA A 161 7.09 -5.80 1.02
CA ALA A 161 6.23 -6.85 1.56
C ALA A 161 4.81 -6.32 1.85
N LEU A 162 4.70 -5.12 2.41
CA LEU A 162 3.42 -4.46 2.67
C LEU A 162 2.64 -4.22 1.37
N ALA A 163 3.31 -3.72 0.33
CA ALA A 163 2.69 -3.46 -0.96
C ALA A 163 2.28 -4.77 -1.68
N ALA A 164 3.13 -5.78 -1.66
CA ALA A 164 2.82 -7.09 -2.25
C ALA A 164 1.64 -7.77 -1.54
N ALA A 165 1.60 -7.73 -0.20
CA ALA A 165 0.47 -8.22 0.59
C ALA A 165 -0.83 -7.47 0.26
N ALA A 166 -0.75 -6.15 0.13
CA ALA A 166 -1.88 -5.32 -0.25
C ALA A 166 -2.43 -5.71 -1.62
N LEU A 167 -1.56 -5.87 -2.62
CA LEU A 167 -1.94 -6.28 -3.97
C LEU A 167 -2.52 -7.70 -4.02
N ALA A 168 -2.07 -8.60 -3.15
CA ALA A 168 -2.61 -9.96 -3.06
C ALA A 168 -4.04 -9.98 -2.47
N VAL A 169 -4.33 -9.09 -1.51
CA VAL A 169 -5.63 -9.04 -0.83
C VAL A 169 -6.64 -8.16 -1.56
N TYR A 170 -6.20 -7.08 -2.20
CA TYR A 170 -7.05 -6.07 -2.83
C TYR A 170 -8.10 -6.62 -3.82
N PRO A 171 -7.79 -7.63 -4.67
CA PRO A 171 -8.78 -8.22 -5.58
C PRO A 171 -10.02 -8.82 -4.89
N HIS A 172 -9.91 -9.14 -3.61
CA HIS A 172 -10.98 -9.74 -2.81
C HIS A 172 -11.83 -8.71 -2.06
N THR A 173 -11.51 -7.41 -2.20
CA THR A 173 -12.24 -6.33 -1.52
C THR A 173 -13.53 -5.96 -2.25
N PRO A 174 -14.52 -5.37 -1.55
CA PRO A 174 -15.74 -4.86 -2.17
C PRO A 174 -15.50 -3.85 -3.30
N TRP A 175 -14.37 -3.15 -3.29
CA TRP A 175 -13.99 -2.22 -4.35
C TRP A 175 -13.93 -2.88 -5.73
N MET A 176 -13.53 -4.13 -5.80
CA MET A 176 -13.42 -4.87 -7.06
C MET A 176 -14.77 -5.44 -7.52
N ALA A 177 -15.73 -5.60 -6.61
CA ALA A 177 -17.08 -6.06 -6.92
C ALA A 177 -18.01 -4.94 -7.49
N LEU A 178 -17.65 -3.65 -7.33
CA LEU A 178 -18.46 -2.50 -7.77
C LEU A 178 -18.61 -2.37 -9.30
N GLY A 179 -18.03 -3.25 -10.11
CA GLY A 179 -18.03 -3.17 -11.57
C GLY A 179 -18.53 -4.44 -12.27
N THR A 180 -19.00 -5.40 -11.52
CA THR A 180 -19.67 -6.62 -12.02
C THR A 180 -21.17 -6.53 -11.77
#